data_0e942e9801c8e63331f4b473b935fa02
#
_entry.id   0e942e9801c8e63331f4b473b935fa02
#
_cell.length_a   1.000
_cell.length_b   1.000
_cell.length_c   1.000
_cell.angle_alpha   90.00
_cell.angle_beta   90.00
_cell.angle_gamma   90.00
#
_symmetry.space_group_name_H-M   'P 1'
#
loop_
_entity.id
_entity.type
_entity.pdbx_description
1 polymer ?
#
loop_
_entity_poly.entity_id
_entity_poly.type
_entity_poly.pdbx_seq_one_letter_code
_entity_poly.pdbx_strand_id
1 'polypeptide(L)'
;MKADRVLVVEDDAVIAMLLSEVLAGMGHDVCAIEGTEADAVAAAGRCRPDLMIVDARLGEGSGVAAVEAILRGGFVPHLFVSGDALRVRALRPDALVIQKPYREADLAHAIQCALSAEA
;
A
#
# COMPACT_ATOMS: atom_id res chain seq x y z
N MET A 1 -16.13 15.77 4.82
CA MET A 1 -15.03 14.92 5.35
C MET A 1 -13.84 14.97 4.41
N LYS A 2 -12.66 15.01 4.98
CA LYS A 2 -11.43 15.02 4.18
C LYS A 2 -11.13 13.61 3.65
N ALA A 3 -10.81 13.50 2.38
CA ALA A 3 -10.41 12.24 1.79
C ALA A 3 -9.04 11.82 2.33
N ASP A 4 -8.85 10.51 2.53
CA ASP A 4 -7.55 9.97 2.89
C ASP A 4 -6.61 10.03 1.68
N ARG A 5 -5.37 10.43 1.91
CA ARG A 5 -4.34 10.47 0.88
C ARG A 5 -3.67 9.12 0.82
N VAL A 6 -3.70 8.49 -0.33
CA VAL A 6 -3.19 7.12 -0.51
C VAL A 6 -2.00 7.11 -1.46
N LEU A 7 -0.91 6.51 -1.00
CA LEU A 7 0.23 6.19 -1.86
C LEU A 7 0.06 4.75 -2.35
N VAL A 8 0.05 4.58 -3.66
CA VAL A 8 0.00 3.26 -4.29
C VAL A 8 1.40 2.88 -4.74
N VAL A 9 1.89 1.73 -4.29
CA VAL A 9 3.20 1.20 -4.68
C VAL A 9 2.97 -0.09 -5.47
N GLU A 10 3.11 0.00 -6.77
CA GLU A 10 2.82 -1.08 -7.71
C GLU A 10 3.61 -0.84 -9.00
N ASP A 11 4.37 -1.82 -9.45
CA ASP A 11 5.21 -1.68 -10.64
C ASP A 11 4.48 -1.93 -11.95
N ASP A 12 3.32 -2.60 -11.94
CA ASP A 12 2.51 -2.78 -13.13
C ASP A 12 1.59 -1.56 -13.30
N ALA A 13 1.83 -0.78 -14.34
CA ALA A 13 1.09 0.47 -14.58
C ALA A 13 -0.41 0.26 -14.77
N VAL A 14 -0.82 -0.82 -15.39
CA VAL A 14 -2.25 -1.11 -15.62
C VAL A 14 -2.93 -1.46 -14.29
N ILE A 15 -2.30 -2.31 -13.49
CA ILE A 15 -2.82 -2.68 -12.17
C ILE A 15 -2.91 -1.45 -11.27
N ALA A 16 -1.87 -0.62 -11.28
CA ALA A 16 -1.85 0.62 -10.49
C ALA A 16 -2.98 1.56 -10.90
N MET A 17 -3.23 1.71 -12.19
CA MET A 17 -4.30 2.56 -12.69
C MET A 17 -5.68 2.04 -12.26
N LEU A 18 -5.91 0.73 -12.40
CA LEU A 18 -7.19 0.12 -11.99
C LEU A 18 -7.43 0.27 -10.50
N LEU A 19 -6.40 0.05 -9.71
CA LEU A 19 -6.48 0.24 -8.25
C LEU A 19 -6.80 1.69 -7.91
N SER A 20 -6.17 2.63 -8.59
CA SER A 20 -6.40 4.05 -8.36
C SER A 20 -7.85 4.45 -8.67
N GLU A 21 -8.44 3.89 -9.72
CA GLU A 21 -9.85 4.12 -10.04
C GLU A 21 -10.78 3.58 -8.96
N VAL A 22 -10.48 2.39 -8.45
CA VAL A 22 -11.26 1.79 -7.36
C VAL A 22 -11.17 2.65 -6.10
N LEU A 23 -9.97 3.11 -5.76
CA LEU A 23 -9.76 3.96 -4.58
C LEU A 23 -10.48 5.30 -4.72
N ALA A 24 -10.44 5.91 -5.89
CA ALA A 24 -11.17 7.16 -6.14
C ALA A 24 -12.67 6.94 -5.99
N GLY A 25 -13.20 5.82 -6.47
CA GLY A 25 -14.60 5.45 -6.31
C GLY A 25 -15.02 5.25 -4.86
N MET A 26 -14.08 4.89 -3.99
CA MET A 26 -14.30 4.75 -2.54
C MET A 26 -14.17 6.09 -1.80
N GLY A 27 -13.81 7.17 -2.49
CA GLY A 27 -13.66 8.48 -1.87
C GLY A 27 -12.24 8.79 -1.38
N HIS A 28 -11.25 7.99 -1.75
CA HIS A 28 -9.85 8.25 -1.40
C HIS A 28 -9.16 9.10 -2.48
N ASP A 29 -8.12 9.80 -2.08
CA ASP A 29 -7.31 10.63 -2.97
C ASP A 29 -5.94 9.97 -3.18
N VAL A 30 -5.67 9.48 -4.38
CA VAL A 30 -4.39 8.86 -4.70
C VAL A 30 -3.36 9.96 -4.93
N CYS A 31 -2.44 10.12 -3.99
CA CYS A 31 -1.47 11.21 -4.03
C CYS A 31 -0.23 10.89 -4.88
N ALA A 32 0.08 9.62 -5.05
CA ALA A 32 1.17 9.19 -5.93
C ALA A 32 1.06 7.70 -6.24
N ILE A 33 1.64 7.30 -7.37
CA ILE A 33 1.78 5.91 -7.79
C ILE A 33 3.25 5.72 -8.11
N GLU A 34 3.91 4.80 -7.43
CA GLU A 34 5.32 4.53 -7.64
C GLU A 34 5.59 3.04 -7.80
N GLY A 35 6.58 2.70 -8.60
CA GLY A 35 6.87 1.31 -8.97
C GLY A 35 8.19 0.76 -8.42
N THR A 36 8.99 1.55 -7.71
CA THR A 36 10.26 1.12 -7.13
C THR A 36 10.36 1.48 -5.67
N GLU A 37 11.26 0.82 -4.96
CA GLU A 37 11.52 1.11 -3.54
C GLU A 37 11.95 2.56 -3.34
N ALA A 38 12.92 3.03 -4.15
CA ALA A 38 13.45 4.39 -4.02
C ALA A 38 12.39 5.46 -4.28
N ASP A 39 11.60 5.28 -5.34
CA ASP A 39 10.56 6.24 -5.69
C ASP A 39 9.42 6.22 -4.66
N ALA A 40 9.11 5.06 -4.09
CA ALA A 40 8.09 4.96 -3.04
C ALA A 40 8.53 5.74 -1.78
N VAL A 41 9.80 5.59 -1.38
CA VAL A 41 10.34 6.31 -0.23
C VAL A 41 10.29 7.82 -0.47
N ALA A 42 10.71 8.27 -1.66
CA ALA A 42 10.69 9.69 -2.01
C ALA A 42 9.26 10.24 -2.01
N ALA A 43 8.30 9.48 -2.59
CA ALA A 43 6.89 9.89 -2.64
C ALA A 43 6.27 9.97 -1.24
N ALA A 44 6.59 9.03 -0.36
CA ALA A 44 6.08 9.06 1.01
C ALA A 44 6.53 10.33 1.76
N GLY A 45 7.77 10.73 1.57
CA GLY A 45 8.30 11.96 2.16
C GLY A 45 7.64 13.22 1.59
N ARG A 46 7.35 13.22 0.29
CA ARG A 46 6.76 14.35 -0.42
C ARG A 46 5.26 14.46 -0.17
N CYS A 47 4.54 13.36 -0.27
CA CYS A 47 3.07 13.32 -0.21
C CYS A 47 2.52 13.23 1.21
N ARG A 48 3.26 12.68 2.14
CA ARG A 48 2.80 12.38 3.50
C ARG A 48 1.46 11.65 3.49
N PRO A 49 1.40 10.44 2.95
CA PRO A 49 0.13 9.72 2.82
C PRO A 49 -0.46 9.33 4.18
N ASP A 50 -1.79 9.21 4.19
CA ASP A 50 -2.52 8.68 5.35
C ASP A 50 -2.53 7.15 5.33
N LEU A 51 -2.31 6.58 4.15
CA LEU A 51 -2.35 5.14 3.92
C LEU A 51 -1.46 4.79 2.74
N MET A 52 -0.79 3.63 2.82
CA MET A 52 -0.08 3.06 1.68
C MET A 52 -0.67 1.70 1.33
N ILE A 53 -0.87 1.47 0.03
CA ILE A 53 -1.25 0.16 -0.49
C ILE A 53 -0.09 -0.31 -1.35
N VAL A 54 0.54 -1.40 -0.94
CA VAL A 54 1.85 -1.78 -1.43
C VAL A 54 1.84 -3.21 -1.95
N ASP A 55 2.19 -3.39 -3.23
CA ASP A 55 2.47 -4.71 -3.75
C ASP A 55 3.76 -5.19 -3.07
N ALA A 56 3.71 -6.37 -2.47
CA ALA A 56 4.85 -6.92 -1.77
C ALA A 56 6.04 -7.19 -2.70
N ARG A 57 5.79 -7.39 -3.99
CA ARG A 57 6.82 -7.66 -4.98
C ARG A 57 6.84 -6.56 -6.05
N LEU A 58 7.97 -5.89 -6.19
CA LEU A 58 8.15 -4.76 -7.12
C LEU A 58 9.23 -5.10 -8.15
N GLY A 59 8.87 -5.87 -9.18
CA GLY A 59 9.86 -6.29 -10.18
C GLY A 59 11.03 -7.00 -9.49
N GLU A 60 12.21 -6.39 -9.51
CA GLU A 60 13.40 -6.90 -8.82
C GLU A 60 13.48 -6.47 -7.36
N GLY A 61 12.64 -5.52 -6.94
CA GLY A 61 12.64 -5.00 -5.58
C GLY A 61 11.55 -5.58 -4.71
N SER A 62 11.38 -5.00 -3.53
CA SER A 62 10.44 -5.47 -2.52
C SER A 62 9.61 -4.33 -1.93
N GLY A 63 8.27 -4.50 -1.97
CA GLY A 63 7.36 -3.58 -1.29
C GLY A 63 7.55 -3.63 0.22
N VAL A 64 7.89 -4.79 0.75
CA VAL A 64 8.17 -4.93 2.19
C VAL A 64 9.37 -4.07 2.58
N ALA A 65 10.44 -4.10 1.79
CA ALA A 65 11.64 -3.28 2.04
C ALA A 65 11.31 -1.79 1.92
N ALA A 66 10.48 -1.41 0.95
CA ALA A 66 10.05 -0.02 0.78
C ALA A 66 9.32 0.47 2.05
N VAL A 67 8.38 -0.31 2.55
CA VAL A 67 7.64 0.04 3.78
C VAL A 67 8.58 0.15 4.97
N GLU A 68 9.50 -0.80 5.14
CA GLU A 68 10.45 -0.74 6.25
C GLU A 68 11.28 0.56 6.21
N ALA A 69 11.71 0.98 5.02
CA ALA A 69 12.45 2.22 4.86
C ALA A 69 11.60 3.44 5.20
N ILE A 70 10.34 3.46 4.75
CA ILE A 70 9.41 4.56 5.02
C ILE A 70 9.13 4.67 6.52
N LEU A 71 8.91 3.54 7.20
CA LEU A 71 8.57 3.53 8.62
C LEU A 71 9.72 4.01 9.53
N ARG A 72 10.96 4.06 9.03
CA ARG A 72 12.06 4.65 9.79
C ARG A 72 11.84 6.14 10.06
N GLY A 73 11.07 6.82 9.22
CA GLY A 73 10.71 8.23 9.40
C GLY A 73 9.44 8.45 10.21
N GLY A 74 8.81 7.40 10.69
CA GLY A 74 7.57 7.45 11.45
C GLY A 74 6.53 6.49 10.90
N PHE A 75 5.58 6.12 11.73
CA PHE A 75 4.54 5.17 11.33
C PHE A 75 3.61 5.76 10.28
N VAL A 76 3.31 4.98 9.23
CA VAL A 76 2.28 5.27 8.25
C VAL A 76 1.42 4.02 8.11
N PRO A 77 0.10 4.14 8.28
CA PRO A 77 -0.81 3.01 8.03
C PRO A 77 -0.59 2.41 6.65
N HIS A 78 -0.56 1.10 6.56
CA HIS A 78 -0.28 0.44 5.29
C HIS A 78 -0.87 -0.95 5.24
N LEU A 79 -1.05 -1.46 4.03
CA LEU A 79 -1.38 -2.85 3.79
C LEU A 79 -0.61 -3.34 2.56
N PHE A 80 -0.35 -4.63 2.57
CA PHE A 80 0.30 -5.31 1.44
C PHE A 80 -0.71 -6.07 0.61
N VAL A 81 -0.45 -6.14 -0.68
CA VAL A 81 -1.18 -6.99 -1.61
C VAL A 81 -0.18 -7.97 -2.18
N SER A 82 -0.49 -9.25 -2.18
CA SER A 82 0.47 -10.27 -2.59
C SER A 82 -0.19 -11.50 -3.21
N GLY A 83 0.46 -12.08 -4.19
CA GLY A 83 0.11 -13.42 -4.67
C GLY A 83 0.53 -14.53 -3.72
N ASP A 84 1.35 -14.18 -2.71
CA ASP A 84 1.84 -15.11 -1.69
C ASP A 84 1.77 -14.46 -0.31
N ALA A 85 0.57 -14.35 0.23
CA ALA A 85 0.33 -13.69 1.51
C ALA A 85 1.02 -14.39 2.68
N LEU A 86 1.14 -15.72 2.63
CA LEU A 86 1.82 -16.48 3.69
C LEU A 86 3.29 -16.08 3.80
N ARG A 87 3.95 -15.86 2.66
CA ARG A 87 5.35 -15.44 2.64
C ARG A 87 5.53 -14.06 3.25
N VAL A 88 4.62 -13.14 2.94
CA VAL A 88 4.67 -11.78 3.51
C VAL A 88 4.48 -11.84 5.02
N ARG A 89 3.54 -12.63 5.50
CA ARG A 89 3.29 -12.78 6.94
C ARG A 89 4.46 -13.45 7.65
N ALA A 90 5.19 -14.34 6.96
CA ALA A 90 6.40 -14.94 7.53
C ALA A 90 7.50 -13.90 7.74
N LEU A 91 7.61 -12.91 6.83
CA LEU A 91 8.57 -11.81 6.93
C LEU A 91 8.12 -10.71 7.89
N ARG A 92 6.83 -10.47 7.96
CA ARG A 92 6.22 -9.41 8.76
C ARG A 92 4.96 -9.97 9.44
N PRO A 93 5.09 -10.64 10.59
CA PRO A 93 3.94 -11.31 11.23
C PRO A 93 2.75 -10.41 11.57
N ASP A 94 3.00 -9.13 11.82
CA ASP A 94 1.95 -8.17 12.17
C ASP A 94 1.39 -7.42 10.95
N ALA A 95 1.86 -7.74 9.75
CA ALA A 95 1.43 -7.03 8.55
C ALA A 95 -0.01 -7.38 8.16
N LEU A 96 -0.73 -6.36 7.70
CA LEU A 96 -2.00 -6.57 7.01
C LEU A 96 -1.68 -6.94 5.57
N VAL A 97 -2.18 -8.10 5.13
CA VAL A 97 -1.92 -8.60 3.78
C VAL A 97 -3.22 -9.10 3.19
N ILE A 98 -3.51 -8.71 1.95
CA ILE A 98 -4.60 -9.32 1.18
C ILE A 98 -4.01 -10.15 0.05
N GLN A 99 -4.56 -11.34 -0.12
CA GLN A 99 -4.14 -12.31 -1.14
C GLN A 99 -4.75 -11.96 -2.49
N LYS A 100 -3.93 -11.95 -3.55
CA LYS A 100 -4.42 -11.82 -4.93
C LYS A 100 -4.95 -13.17 -5.43
N PRO A 101 -6.04 -13.19 -6.21
CA PRO A 101 -6.93 -12.06 -6.51
C PRO A 101 -7.83 -11.73 -5.32
N TYR A 102 -8.24 -10.48 -5.21
CA TYR A 102 -9.11 -10.02 -4.13
C TYR A 102 -10.32 -9.27 -4.70
N ARG A 103 -11.36 -9.12 -3.85
CA ARG A 103 -12.55 -8.35 -4.19
C ARG A 103 -12.44 -6.95 -3.65
N GLU A 104 -13.21 -6.01 -4.20
CA GLU A 104 -13.26 -4.65 -3.67
C GLU A 104 -13.67 -4.61 -2.20
N ALA A 105 -14.58 -5.51 -1.79
CA ALA A 105 -15.00 -5.61 -0.39
C ALA A 105 -13.82 -6.00 0.52
N ASP A 106 -12.94 -6.90 0.07
CA ASP A 106 -11.75 -7.29 0.83
C ASP A 106 -10.79 -6.11 0.97
N LEU A 107 -10.61 -5.36 -0.10
CA LEU A 107 -9.76 -4.16 -0.10
C LEU A 107 -10.34 -3.11 0.85
N ALA A 108 -11.64 -2.83 0.77
CA ALA A 108 -12.30 -1.86 1.63
C ALA A 108 -12.15 -2.22 3.11
N HIS A 109 -12.31 -3.50 3.45
CA HIS A 109 -12.15 -3.98 4.82
C HIS A 109 -10.70 -3.82 5.30
N ALA A 110 -9.74 -4.19 4.46
CA ALA A 110 -8.32 -4.07 4.80
C ALA A 110 -7.91 -2.60 5.00
N ILE A 111 -8.45 -1.69 4.19
CA ILE A 111 -8.21 -0.25 4.35
C ILE A 111 -8.73 0.23 5.71
N GLN A 112 -9.93 -0.17 6.09
CA GLN A 112 -10.49 0.17 7.40
C GLN A 112 -9.61 -0.33 8.53
N CYS A 113 -9.13 -1.57 8.43
CA CYS A 113 -8.23 -2.14 9.43
C CYS A 113 -6.91 -1.35 9.52
N ALA A 114 -6.34 -0.99 8.36
CA ALA A 114 -5.07 -0.25 8.32
C ALA A 114 -5.22 1.15 8.93
N LEU A 115 -6.31 1.85 8.59
CA LEU A 115 -6.56 3.20 9.11
C LEU A 115 -6.87 3.21 10.60
N SER A 116 -7.32 2.10 11.16
CA SER A 116 -7.61 1.95 12.58
C SER A 116 -6.39 1.50 13.38
N ALA A 117 -5.29 1.13 12.71
CA ALA A 117 -4.08 0.67 13.37
C ALA A 117 -3.37 1.81 14.08
N GLU A 118 -2.76 1.50 15.23
CA GLU A 118 -1.92 2.43 15.96
C GLU A 118 -0.44 2.05 15.82
N ALA A 119 0.40 3.05 15.89
CA ALA A 119 1.84 2.86 15.80
C ALA A 119 2.39 2.06 16.98
#